data_9e44fda7e68be50c6f6d79635c37af9b
#
_entry.id   9e44fda7e68be50c6f6d79635c37af9b
#
_cell.length_a   1.000
_cell.length_b   1.000
_cell.length_c   1.000
_cell.angle_alpha   90.00
_cell.angle_beta   90.00
_cell.angle_gamma   90.00
#
_symmetry.space_group_name_H-M   'P 1'
#
loop_
_entity.id
_entity.type
_entity.pdbx_description
1 polymer ?
#
loop_
_entity_poly.entity_id
_entity_poly.type
_entity_poly.pdbx_seq_one_letter_code
_entity_poly.pdbx_strand_id
1 'polypeptide(L)'
;CVPESERYFYEEYLCMKRTLIFFGILCMIFFLLFSSADKRTQFLTSLAGPGMLSLVKQTSAKATASENFSTDTTAGLPVEEPPRIALTFDDGPNARYTPILLDGLKKRNIRASFFLIGENIEGNEDRLLQMRKDGHLIGNHTWDHVQLDKIPAEKARLEIEKTNNRIYEASGIYPSYVRPPFGAWIKDMELSVTMLPVFWDVDTLDWQSKNIDSILSIAQKQVHDGSIILMHDGYQTSVDAALKIADLFTEKGYVFVTADQLLLT
;
A
#
# COMPACT_ATOMS: atom_id res chain seq x y z
N CYS A 1 -16.03 32.05 -17.47
CA CYS A 1 -16.77 31.97 -16.21
C CYS A 1 -16.61 30.55 -15.68
N VAL A 2 -15.94 30.40 -14.55
CA VAL A 2 -15.77 29.11 -13.87
C VAL A 2 -17.12 28.74 -13.24
N PRO A 3 -17.62 27.51 -13.39
CA PRO A 3 -18.89 27.07 -12.80
C PRO A 3 -18.89 27.24 -11.28
N GLU A 4 -20.05 27.61 -10.72
CA GLU A 4 -20.21 27.87 -9.28
C GLU A 4 -19.84 26.66 -8.39
N SER A 5 -20.00 25.44 -8.91
CA SER A 5 -19.60 24.18 -8.26
C SER A 5 -18.09 24.05 -8.04
N GLU A 6 -17.27 24.52 -8.96
CA GLU A 6 -15.80 24.49 -8.82
C GLU A 6 -15.29 25.50 -7.81
N ARG A 7 -16.01 26.60 -7.61
CA ARG A 7 -15.65 27.63 -6.61
C ARG A 7 -15.87 27.13 -5.19
N TYR A 8 -16.92 26.34 -4.95
CA TYR A 8 -17.21 25.74 -3.65
C TYR A 8 -16.13 24.72 -3.23
N PHE A 9 -15.69 23.85 -4.15
CA PHE A 9 -14.62 22.88 -3.90
C PHE A 9 -13.28 23.57 -3.62
N TYR A 10 -12.99 24.67 -4.28
CA TYR A 10 -11.74 25.41 -4.09
C TYR A 10 -11.69 26.12 -2.72
N GLU A 11 -12.79 26.67 -2.26
CA GLU A 11 -12.91 27.31 -0.94
C GLU A 11 -12.84 26.28 0.21
N GLU A 12 -13.47 25.12 0.08
CA GLU A 12 -13.33 24.03 1.07
C GLU A 12 -11.91 23.48 1.13
N TYR A 13 -11.27 23.31 -0.02
CA TYR A 13 -9.86 22.85 -0.10
C TYR A 13 -8.91 23.87 0.55
N LEU A 14 -9.10 25.17 0.32
CA LEU A 14 -8.33 26.23 0.95
C LEU A 14 -8.56 26.31 2.47
N CYS A 15 -9.78 26.08 2.91
CA CYS A 15 -10.14 26.04 4.33
C CYS A 15 -9.46 24.85 5.03
N MET A 16 -9.51 23.66 4.41
CA MET A 16 -8.85 22.44 4.92
C MET A 16 -7.32 22.58 4.96
N LYS A 17 -6.71 23.16 3.94
CA LYS A 17 -5.27 23.46 3.92
C LYS A 17 -4.85 24.43 5.00
N ARG A 18 -5.62 25.49 5.24
CA ARG A 18 -5.38 26.46 6.34
C ARG A 18 -5.47 25.79 7.71
N THR A 19 -6.45 24.91 7.90
CA THR A 19 -6.63 24.16 9.15
C THR A 19 -5.49 23.19 9.41
N LEU A 20 -5.00 22.47 8.39
CA LEU A 20 -3.86 21.55 8.50
C LEU A 20 -2.53 22.29 8.78
N ILE A 21 -2.31 23.45 8.16
CA ILE A 21 -1.13 24.30 8.42
C ILE A 21 -1.19 24.86 9.87
N PHE A 22 -2.36 25.28 10.33
CA PHE A 22 -2.54 25.76 11.70
C PHE A 22 -2.28 24.66 12.74
N PHE A 23 -2.76 23.42 12.48
CA PHE A 23 -2.49 22.26 13.32
C PHE A 23 -1.01 21.87 13.34
N GLY A 24 -0.35 21.89 12.17
CA GLY A 24 1.09 21.61 12.04
C GLY A 24 1.95 22.62 12.80
N ILE A 25 1.61 23.92 12.72
CA ILE A 25 2.31 24.98 13.44
C ILE A 25 2.06 24.84 14.95
N LEU A 26 0.83 24.52 15.37
CA LEU A 26 0.49 24.31 16.79
C LEU A 26 1.24 23.10 17.38
N CYS A 27 1.36 22.00 16.63
CA CYS A 27 2.16 20.83 17.03
C CYS A 27 3.63 21.16 17.12
N MET A 28 4.16 21.95 16.20
CA MET A 28 5.58 22.36 16.22
C MET A 28 5.90 23.29 17.39
N ILE A 29 5.01 24.24 17.69
CA ILE A 29 5.12 25.13 18.86
C ILE A 29 5.02 24.32 20.17
N PHE A 30 4.13 23.32 20.23
CA PHE A 30 4.03 22.41 21.36
C PHE A 30 5.33 21.62 21.55
N PHE A 31 5.94 21.14 20.47
CA PHE A 31 7.23 20.40 20.54
C PHE A 31 8.40 21.30 21.00
N LEU A 32 8.41 22.55 20.58
CA LEU A 32 9.46 23.53 20.94
C LEU A 32 9.32 24.04 22.40
N LEU A 33 8.09 24.24 22.86
CA LEU A 33 7.81 24.75 24.21
C LEU A 33 7.97 23.67 25.32
N PHE A 34 7.86 22.38 24.96
CA PHE A 34 7.88 21.26 25.92
C PHE A 34 8.97 20.26 25.60
N SER A 35 10.23 20.74 25.60
CA SER A 35 11.39 19.88 25.27
C SER A 35 11.73 18.85 26.36
N SER A 36 11.21 18.96 27.62
CA SER A 36 11.42 17.96 28.67
C SER A 36 10.16 17.12 28.93
N ALA A 37 10.37 15.81 29.20
CA ALA A 37 9.28 14.87 29.46
C ALA A 37 8.37 15.30 30.64
N ASP A 38 8.94 15.94 31.63
CA ASP A 38 8.25 16.41 32.86
C ASP A 38 7.21 17.51 32.57
N LYS A 39 7.55 18.47 31.69
CA LYS A 39 6.63 19.55 31.33
C LYS A 39 5.49 19.06 30.44
N ARG A 40 5.71 18.02 29.62
CA ARG A 40 4.66 17.41 28.80
C ARG A 40 3.61 16.73 29.67
N THR A 41 4.05 16.02 30.70
CA THR A 41 3.15 15.29 31.62
C THR A 41 2.31 16.28 32.44
N GLN A 42 2.88 17.38 32.92
CA GLN A 42 2.14 18.42 33.66
C GLN A 42 1.09 19.12 32.79
N PHE A 43 1.37 19.38 31.51
CA PHE A 43 0.40 20.00 30.61
C PHE A 43 -0.77 19.06 30.25
N LEU A 44 -0.48 17.78 30.00
CA LEU A 44 -1.51 16.78 29.69
C LEU A 44 -2.44 16.54 30.91
N THR A 45 -1.90 16.58 32.14
CA THR A 45 -2.71 16.46 33.37
C THR A 45 -3.57 17.68 33.63
N SER A 46 -3.21 18.86 33.16
CA SER A 46 -4.02 20.09 33.29
C SER A 46 -5.21 20.15 32.31
N LEU A 47 -5.14 19.43 31.20
CA LEU A 47 -6.23 19.35 30.20
C LEU A 47 -7.19 18.17 30.44
N ALA A 48 -6.83 17.22 31.27
CA ALA A 48 -7.65 16.05 31.57
C ALA A 48 -8.58 16.36 32.74
N GLY A 49 -9.90 16.31 32.51
CA GLY A 49 -10.90 16.39 33.56
C GLY A 49 -10.78 15.24 34.57
N PRO A 50 -11.49 15.34 35.73
CA PRO A 50 -11.27 14.47 36.91
C PRO A 50 -11.46 12.96 36.70
N GLY A 51 -12.06 12.52 35.58
CA GLY A 51 -12.24 11.10 35.26
C GLY A 51 -11.02 10.41 34.62
N MET A 52 -10.03 11.14 34.09
CA MET A 52 -8.85 10.57 33.44
C MET A 52 -7.64 10.38 34.36
N LEU A 53 -7.66 10.99 35.56
CA LEU A 53 -6.56 10.91 36.52
C LEU A 53 -6.34 9.49 37.09
N SER A 54 -7.37 8.64 37.10
CA SER A 54 -7.26 7.28 37.64
C SER A 54 -6.47 6.34 36.69
N LEU A 55 -6.56 6.56 35.37
CA LEU A 55 -5.88 5.73 34.37
C LEU A 55 -4.37 6.02 34.32
N VAL A 56 -3.99 7.30 34.47
CA VAL A 56 -2.57 7.70 34.44
C VAL A 56 -1.82 7.24 35.70
N LYS A 57 -2.50 7.17 36.88
CA LYS A 57 -1.89 6.63 38.11
C LYS A 57 -1.68 5.13 38.07
N GLN A 58 -2.52 4.36 37.36
CA GLN A 58 -2.34 2.91 37.23
C GLN A 58 -1.16 2.51 36.32
N THR A 59 -0.85 3.31 35.30
CA THR A 59 0.29 3.04 34.44
C THR A 59 1.62 3.43 35.06
N SER A 60 1.64 4.46 35.93
CA SER A 60 2.86 4.89 36.63
C SER A 60 3.24 3.96 37.81
N ALA A 61 2.25 3.34 38.47
CA ALA A 61 2.51 2.43 39.59
C ALA A 61 3.06 1.05 39.16
N LYS A 62 2.94 0.71 37.86
CA LYS A 62 3.46 -0.57 37.33
C LYS A 62 4.91 -0.49 36.89
N ALA A 63 5.50 0.71 36.83
CA ALA A 63 6.87 0.95 36.38
C ALA A 63 7.91 0.96 37.51
N THR A 64 7.50 0.93 38.80
CA THR A 64 8.41 1.03 39.96
C THR A 64 8.56 -0.24 40.81
N ALA A 65 8.03 -1.38 40.38
CA ALA A 65 8.13 -2.64 41.12
C ALA A 65 8.77 -3.74 40.23
N SER A 66 10.01 -3.52 39.80
CA SER A 66 10.85 -4.59 39.23
C SER A 66 12.30 -4.14 39.13
N GLU A 67 12.95 -3.92 40.25
CA GLU A 67 14.41 -3.95 40.32
C GLU A 67 14.84 -5.09 41.26
N ASN A 68 14.91 -6.28 40.69
CA ASN A 68 15.85 -7.33 41.01
C ASN A 68 16.16 -8.07 39.72
N PHE A 69 16.99 -7.42 38.87
CA PHE A 69 17.52 -8.04 37.66
C PHE A 69 18.78 -8.81 38.01
N SER A 70 18.63 -10.11 38.15
CA SER A 70 19.73 -11.06 38.08
C SER A 70 20.35 -10.97 36.70
N THR A 71 21.63 -10.63 36.65
CA THR A 71 22.41 -10.62 35.40
C THR A 71 22.61 -12.05 34.92
N ASP A 72 21.65 -12.59 34.17
CA ASP A 72 21.88 -13.74 33.30
C ASP A 72 22.11 -13.21 31.89
N THR A 73 23.38 -13.19 31.51
CA THR A 73 23.86 -12.73 30.22
C THR A 73 23.61 -13.83 29.18
N THR A 74 22.38 -14.07 28.82
CA THR A 74 22.05 -14.67 27.53
C THR A 74 21.93 -13.53 26.55
N ALA A 75 23.04 -13.23 25.87
CA ALA A 75 23.02 -12.42 24.64
C ALA A 75 21.99 -13.08 23.72
N GLY A 76 20.80 -12.46 23.61
CA GLY A 76 19.77 -12.90 22.67
C GLY A 76 20.40 -12.86 21.28
N LEU A 77 20.45 -14.01 20.62
CA LEU A 77 20.76 -14.07 19.19
C LEU A 77 19.84 -13.09 18.48
N PRO A 78 20.33 -12.34 17.47
CA PRO A 78 19.46 -11.50 16.66
C PRO A 78 18.33 -12.39 16.14
N VAL A 79 17.10 -12.04 16.48
CA VAL A 79 15.93 -12.67 15.85
C VAL A 79 15.96 -12.19 14.41
N GLU A 80 16.40 -13.05 13.49
CA GLU A 80 16.32 -12.74 12.05
C GLU A 80 14.87 -12.55 11.70
N GLU A 81 14.55 -11.37 11.18
CA GLU A 81 13.21 -11.09 10.63
C GLU A 81 12.92 -12.07 9.49
N PRO A 82 11.70 -12.62 9.39
CA PRO A 82 11.37 -13.53 8.31
C PRO A 82 11.49 -12.80 6.95
N PRO A 83 11.97 -13.49 5.91
CA PRO A 83 12.09 -12.90 4.59
C PRO A 83 10.72 -12.46 4.07
N ARG A 84 10.65 -11.28 3.41
CA ARG A 84 9.42 -10.65 2.95
C ARG A 84 9.38 -10.58 1.43
N ILE A 85 8.22 -10.87 0.85
CA ILE A 85 7.99 -10.79 -0.61
C ILE A 85 6.63 -10.16 -0.89
N ALA A 86 6.48 -9.58 -2.09
CA ALA A 86 5.22 -9.02 -2.55
C ALA A 86 4.72 -9.74 -3.80
N LEU A 87 3.50 -10.30 -3.73
CA LEU A 87 2.75 -10.70 -4.92
C LEU A 87 2.08 -9.46 -5.51
N THR A 88 2.28 -9.23 -6.81
CA THR A 88 1.67 -8.11 -7.51
C THR A 88 0.98 -8.57 -8.78
N PHE A 89 -0.17 -7.97 -9.08
CA PHE A 89 -1.03 -8.35 -10.20
C PHE A 89 -1.35 -7.13 -11.04
N ASP A 90 -1.06 -7.22 -12.34
CA ASP A 90 -1.32 -6.20 -13.33
C ASP A 90 -2.57 -6.53 -14.17
N ASP A 91 -3.07 -5.56 -14.94
CA ASP A 91 -4.15 -5.64 -15.92
C ASP A 91 -5.58 -5.81 -15.37
N GLY A 92 -5.73 -6.03 -14.05
CA GLY A 92 -7.06 -6.14 -13.44
C GLY A 92 -7.86 -4.81 -13.43
N PRO A 93 -9.08 -4.85 -12.91
CA PRO A 93 -9.80 -6.03 -12.44
C PRO A 93 -10.40 -6.87 -13.57
N ASN A 94 -10.37 -8.18 -13.44
CA ASN A 94 -11.06 -9.12 -14.33
C ASN A 94 -12.35 -9.64 -13.67
N ALA A 95 -13.46 -9.56 -14.38
CA ALA A 95 -14.77 -9.94 -13.83
C ALA A 95 -14.85 -11.40 -13.36
N ARG A 96 -14.07 -12.31 -13.97
CA ARG A 96 -14.08 -13.74 -13.68
C ARG A 96 -13.00 -14.18 -12.71
N TYR A 97 -11.77 -13.71 -12.91
CA TYR A 97 -10.61 -14.28 -12.24
C TYR A 97 -10.18 -13.52 -10.99
N THR A 98 -10.30 -12.19 -11.00
CA THR A 98 -10.00 -11.37 -9.81
C THR A 98 -10.76 -11.83 -8.56
N PRO A 99 -12.07 -12.13 -8.58
CA PRO A 99 -12.78 -12.63 -7.39
C PRO A 99 -12.21 -13.94 -6.86
N ILE A 100 -11.83 -14.87 -7.74
CA ILE A 100 -11.25 -16.17 -7.36
C ILE A 100 -9.91 -15.96 -6.67
N LEU A 101 -9.09 -15.05 -7.21
CA LEU A 101 -7.80 -14.69 -6.63
C LEU A 101 -7.96 -14.05 -5.25
N LEU A 102 -8.84 -13.05 -5.12
CA LEU A 102 -9.09 -12.35 -3.85
C LEU A 102 -9.57 -13.32 -2.76
N ASP A 103 -10.51 -14.21 -3.07
CA ASP A 103 -10.99 -15.23 -2.14
C ASP A 103 -9.89 -16.22 -1.74
N GLY A 104 -9.02 -16.57 -2.69
CA GLY A 104 -7.88 -17.45 -2.46
C GLY A 104 -6.82 -16.83 -1.56
N LEU A 105 -6.48 -15.57 -1.77
CA LEU A 105 -5.55 -14.79 -0.94
C LEU A 105 -6.12 -14.58 0.47
N LYS A 106 -7.41 -14.24 0.57
CA LYS A 106 -8.09 -14.05 1.85
C LYS A 106 -8.07 -15.31 2.72
N LYS A 107 -8.33 -16.49 2.15
CA LYS A 107 -8.26 -17.77 2.86
C LYS A 107 -6.86 -18.05 3.44
N ARG A 108 -5.82 -17.49 2.85
CA ARG A 108 -4.41 -17.59 3.27
C ARG A 108 -3.94 -16.44 4.16
N ASN A 109 -4.82 -15.46 4.42
CA ASN A 109 -4.50 -14.22 5.13
C ASN A 109 -3.30 -13.46 4.48
N ILE A 110 -3.24 -13.46 3.15
CA ILE A 110 -2.19 -12.83 2.35
C ILE A 110 -2.73 -11.53 1.75
N ARG A 111 -1.95 -10.44 1.90
CA ARG A 111 -2.15 -9.19 1.18
C ARG A 111 -1.24 -9.16 -0.04
N ALA A 112 -1.75 -8.55 -1.10
CA ALA A 112 -1.06 -8.39 -2.38
C ALA A 112 -1.24 -6.97 -2.90
N SER A 113 -0.64 -6.65 -4.04
CA SER A 113 -0.79 -5.36 -4.70
C SER A 113 -1.40 -5.55 -6.08
N PHE A 114 -2.37 -4.71 -6.42
CA PHE A 114 -3.10 -4.76 -7.68
C PHE A 114 -2.91 -3.43 -8.41
N PHE A 115 -2.34 -3.49 -9.62
CA PHE A 115 -2.18 -2.33 -10.49
C PHE A 115 -3.25 -2.42 -11.59
N LEU A 116 -4.23 -1.52 -11.51
CA LEU A 116 -5.47 -1.64 -12.25
C LEU A 116 -5.48 -0.79 -13.51
N ILE A 117 -5.95 -1.36 -14.61
CA ILE A 117 -6.30 -0.65 -15.84
C ILE A 117 -7.61 0.09 -15.61
N GLY A 118 -7.64 1.39 -15.89
CA GLY A 118 -8.77 2.24 -15.59
C GLY A 118 -10.06 1.84 -16.31
N GLU A 119 -9.99 1.46 -17.58
CA GLU A 119 -11.15 1.03 -18.36
C GLU A 119 -11.78 -0.28 -17.86
N ASN A 120 -11.00 -1.14 -17.20
CA ASN A 120 -11.48 -2.42 -16.67
C ASN A 120 -12.30 -2.27 -15.37
N ILE A 121 -12.33 -1.08 -14.77
CA ILE A 121 -13.01 -0.85 -13.49
C ILE A 121 -14.53 -0.82 -13.64
N GLU A 122 -15.05 -0.35 -14.78
CA GLU A 122 -16.48 -0.29 -14.99
C GLU A 122 -17.14 -1.66 -14.91
N GLY A 123 -18.15 -1.79 -14.02
CA GLY A 123 -18.82 -3.06 -13.72
C GLY A 123 -18.03 -4.00 -12.79
N ASN A 124 -16.87 -3.56 -12.30
CA ASN A 124 -16.03 -4.31 -11.36
C ASN A 124 -15.73 -3.54 -10.06
N GLU A 125 -16.50 -2.50 -9.74
CA GLU A 125 -16.29 -1.64 -8.57
C GLU A 125 -16.29 -2.41 -7.25
N ASP A 126 -17.11 -3.44 -7.15
CA ASP A 126 -17.19 -4.32 -5.98
C ASP A 126 -15.88 -5.08 -5.72
N ARG A 127 -15.05 -5.36 -6.77
CA ARG A 127 -13.72 -5.97 -6.63
C ARG A 127 -12.76 -4.99 -5.96
N LEU A 128 -12.81 -3.70 -6.33
CA LEU A 128 -11.99 -2.67 -5.69
C LEU A 128 -12.39 -2.48 -4.22
N LEU A 129 -13.69 -2.50 -3.91
CA LEU A 129 -14.17 -2.46 -2.54
C LEU A 129 -13.71 -3.68 -1.73
N GLN A 130 -13.68 -4.87 -2.34
CA GLN A 130 -13.14 -6.08 -1.72
C GLN A 130 -11.63 -5.96 -1.50
N MET A 131 -10.84 -5.52 -2.50
CA MET A 131 -9.39 -5.28 -2.37
C MET A 131 -9.10 -4.36 -1.19
N ARG A 132 -9.80 -3.21 -1.12
CA ARG A 132 -9.67 -2.26 0.00
C ARG A 132 -9.99 -2.90 1.34
N LYS A 133 -11.13 -3.62 1.44
CA LYS A 133 -11.59 -4.27 2.68
C LYS A 133 -10.61 -5.31 3.18
N ASP A 134 -10.00 -6.06 2.27
CA ASP A 134 -9.06 -7.13 2.59
C ASP A 134 -7.61 -6.62 2.76
N GLY A 135 -7.40 -5.30 2.61
CA GLY A 135 -6.11 -4.63 2.90
C GLY A 135 -5.06 -4.79 1.82
N HIS A 136 -5.47 -5.04 0.58
CA HIS A 136 -4.58 -5.04 -0.57
C HIS A 136 -4.19 -3.61 -0.97
N LEU A 137 -3.01 -3.45 -1.56
CA LEU A 137 -2.62 -2.21 -2.22
C LEU A 137 -3.35 -2.11 -3.56
N ILE A 138 -3.95 -0.94 -3.83
CA ILE A 138 -4.52 -0.60 -5.12
C ILE A 138 -3.67 0.48 -5.76
N GLY A 139 -3.07 0.18 -6.90
CA GLY A 139 -2.24 1.05 -7.73
C GLY A 139 -2.84 1.28 -9.11
N ASN A 140 -2.21 2.19 -9.84
CA ASN A 140 -2.58 2.61 -11.18
C ASN A 140 -1.77 1.84 -12.23
N HIS A 141 -2.43 1.40 -13.32
CA HIS A 141 -1.78 0.77 -14.47
C HIS A 141 -2.17 1.43 -15.82
N THR A 142 -2.36 2.76 -15.81
CA THR A 142 -2.88 3.59 -16.90
C THR A 142 -4.34 3.31 -17.24
N TRP A 143 -4.92 4.08 -18.17
CA TRP A 143 -6.32 3.92 -18.51
C TRP A 143 -6.58 2.74 -19.45
N ASP A 144 -5.78 2.62 -20.54
CA ASP A 144 -5.93 1.60 -21.59
C ASP A 144 -4.62 0.84 -21.89
N HIS A 145 -3.75 0.70 -20.87
CA HIS A 145 -2.49 -0.04 -20.95
C HIS A 145 -1.50 0.48 -22.00
N VAL A 146 -1.44 1.79 -22.21
CA VAL A 146 -0.51 2.40 -23.17
C VAL A 146 0.94 2.40 -22.65
N GLN A 147 1.90 2.26 -23.56
CA GLN A 147 3.31 2.47 -23.28
C GLN A 147 3.59 3.97 -23.18
N LEU A 148 3.80 4.48 -21.95
CA LEU A 148 3.81 5.92 -21.66
C LEU A 148 4.88 6.71 -22.41
N ASP A 149 6.06 6.14 -22.65
CA ASP A 149 7.17 6.77 -23.36
C ASP A 149 6.99 6.82 -24.90
N LYS A 150 5.91 6.23 -25.42
CA LYS A 150 5.55 6.23 -26.85
C LYS A 150 4.45 7.22 -27.19
N ILE A 151 3.90 7.91 -26.21
CA ILE A 151 2.82 8.90 -26.41
C ILE A 151 3.27 10.27 -25.89
N PRO A 152 2.64 11.37 -26.34
CA PRO A 152 2.94 12.69 -25.80
C PRO A 152 2.75 12.75 -24.28
N ALA A 153 3.63 13.47 -23.58
CA ALA A 153 3.63 13.56 -22.11
C ALA A 153 2.26 13.99 -21.55
N GLU A 154 1.56 14.91 -22.21
CA GLU A 154 0.20 15.32 -21.83
C GLU A 154 -0.80 14.16 -21.89
N LYS A 155 -0.73 13.32 -22.91
CA LYS A 155 -1.58 12.12 -22.98
C LYS A 155 -1.21 11.12 -21.90
N ALA A 156 0.10 10.91 -21.66
CA ALA A 156 0.57 10.03 -20.59
C ALA A 156 0.08 10.49 -19.21
N ARG A 157 0.08 11.80 -18.97
CA ARG A 157 -0.48 12.39 -17.75
C ARG A 157 -1.98 12.09 -17.60
N LEU A 158 -2.75 12.29 -18.68
CA LEU A 158 -4.20 12.04 -18.68
C LEU A 158 -4.54 10.57 -18.45
N GLU A 159 -3.75 9.63 -18.97
CA GLU A 159 -3.89 8.19 -18.72
C GLU A 159 -3.84 7.87 -17.23
N ILE A 160 -2.87 8.45 -16.54
CA ILE A 160 -2.67 8.25 -15.10
C ILE A 160 -3.77 8.95 -14.30
N GLU A 161 -4.05 10.22 -14.57
CA GLU A 161 -5.02 11.01 -13.80
C GLU A 161 -6.44 10.46 -13.95
N LYS A 162 -6.83 10.08 -15.15
CA LYS A 162 -8.14 9.47 -15.42
C LYS A 162 -8.32 8.17 -14.63
N THR A 163 -7.29 7.34 -14.60
CA THR A 163 -7.30 6.08 -13.84
C THR A 163 -7.35 6.33 -12.34
N ASN A 164 -6.55 7.28 -11.82
CA ASN A 164 -6.60 7.66 -10.41
C ASN A 164 -7.99 8.08 -9.97
N ASN A 165 -8.64 8.94 -10.76
CA ASN A 165 -10.00 9.40 -10.47
C ASN A 165 -10.98 8.23 -10.47
N ARG A 166 -10.88 7.32 -11.44
CA ARG A 166 -11.77 6.15 -11.52
C ARG A 166 -11.57 5.18 -10.35
N ILE A 167 -10.32 4.94 -9.92
CA ILE A 167 -10.03 4.14 -8.73
C ILE A 167 -10.63 4.82 -7.48
N TYR A 168 -10.47 6.13 -7.35
CA TYR A 168 -11.03 6.87 -6.21
C TYR A 168 -12.57 6.80 -6.18
N GLU A 169 -13.24 7.01 -7.30
CA GLU A 169 -14.69 6.91 -7.41
C GLU A 169 -15.21 5.54 -6.99
N ALA A 170 -14.51 4.47 -7.41
CA ALA A 170 -14.93 3.10 -7.13
C ALA A 170 -14.57 2.60 -5.72
N SER A 171 -13.44 3.05 -5.17
CA SER A 171 -12.90 2.49 -3.92
C SER A 171 -12.83 3.49 -2.75
N GLY A 172 -12.85 4.80 -3.04
CA GLY A 172 -12.53 5.85 -2.07
C GLY A 172 -11.05 5.94 -1.71
N ILE A 173 -10.16 5.22 -2.46
CA ILE A 173 -8.70 5.29 -2.31
C ILE A 173 -8.15 6.06 -3.50
N TYR A 174 -7.39 7.14 -3.24
CA TYR A 174 -6.61 7.81 -4.27
C TYR A 174 -5.23 7.14 -4.33
N PRO A 175 -4.84 6.49 -5.44
CA PRO A 175 -3.60 5.73 -5.49
C PRO A 175 -2.37 6.62 -5.39
N SER A 176 -1.35 6.17 -4.67
CA SER A 176 -0.03 6.81 -4.58
C SER A 176 1.04 6.08 -5.41
N TYR A 177 0.69 4.91 -5.95
CA TYR A 177 1.61 4.05 -6.67
C TYR A 177 1.09 3.77 -8.08
N VAL A 178 2.03 3.76 -9.04
CA VAL A 178 1.76 3.44 -10.44
C VAL A 178 2.73 2.37 -10.90
N ARG A 179 2.24 1.35 -11.60
CA ARG A 179 3.11 0.49 -12.38
C ARG A 179 2.91 0.88 -13.86
N PRO A 180 3.96 1.44 -14.49
CA PRO A 180 3.85 1.80 -15.90
C PRO A 180 3.80 0.53 -16.76
N PRO A 181 2.88 0.42 -17.73
CA PRO A 181 2.88 -0.68 -18.67
C PRO A 181 4.26 -0.88 -19.32
N PHE A 182 4.66 -2.13 -19.50
CA PHE A 182 5.97 -2.52 -20.06
C PHE A 182 7.19 -2.01 -19.26
N GLY A 183 7.01 -1.51 -18.03
CA GLY A 183 8.06 -0.84 -17.26
C GLY A 183 8.49 0.53 -17.81
N ALA A 184 7.73 1.10 -18.76
CA ALA A 184 8.09 2.32 -19.47
C ALA A 184 7.61 3.56 -18.71
N TRP A 185 8.47 4.08 -17.83
CA TRP A 185 8.19 5.28 -17.04
C TRP A 185 8.82 6.55 -17.66
N ILE A 186 8.07 7.64 -17.65
CA ILE A 186 8.59 8.97 -18.01
C ILE A 186 9.08 9.66 -16.74
N LYS A 187 10.39 9.82 -16.62
CA LYS A 187 11.00 10.53 -15.49
C LYS A 187 10.57 12.00 -15.52
N ASP A 188 10.31 12.55 -14.33
CA ASP A 188 9.93 13.96 -14.14
C ASP A 188 8.60 14.35 -14.82
N MET A 189 7.68 13.39 -15.04
CA MET A 189 6.34 13.69 -15.52
C MET A 189 5.60 14.56 -14.49
N GLU A 190 5.09 15.71 -14.93
CA GLU A 190 4.24 16.57 -14.09
C GLU A 190 2.86 15.94 -13.93
N LEU A 191 2.55 15.53 -12.72
CA LEU A 191 1.25 14.99 -12.32
C LEU A 191 0.60 15.91 -11.30
N SER A 192 -0.72 15.90 -11.23
CA SER A 192 -1.50 16.65 -10.21
C SER A 192 -1.20 16.20 -8.78
N VAL A 193 -0.70 14.97 -8.65
CA VAL A 193 -0.27 14.36 -7.37
C VAL A 193 1.02 13.59 -7.57
N THR A 194 1.81 13.47 -6.51
CA THR A 194 3.02 12.65 -6.53
C THR A 194 2.64 11.17 -6.64
N MET A 195 3.17 10.50 -7.66
CA MET A 195 3.04 9.06 -7.86
C MET A 195 4.41 8.40 -7.83
N LEU A 196 4.51 7.25 -7.16
CA LEU A 196 5.74 6.47 -7.09
C LEU A 196 5.63 5.28 -8.06
N PRO A 197 6.54 5.16 -9.05
CA PRO A 197 6.56 4.00 -9.94
C PRO A 197 7.03 2.76 -9.18
N VAL A 198 6.29 1.66 -9.36
CA VAL A 198 6.61 0.35 -8.79
C VAL A 198 6.96 -0.61 -9.91
N PHE A 199 8.18 -1.13 -9.88
CA PHE A 199 8.66 -2.14 -10.80
C PHE A 199 8.63 -3.52 -10.15
N TRP A 200 9.27 -4.50 -10.78
CA TRP A 200 9.40 -5.88 -10.31
C TRP A 200 10.83 -6.38 -10.54
N ASP A 201 11.22 -7.37 -9.80
CA ASP A 201 12.49 -8.09 -9.97
C ASP A 201 12.28 -9.54 -10.42
N VAL A 202 11.07 -10.09 -10.20
CA VAL A 202 10.71 -11.42 -10.67
C VAL A 202 9.51 -11.34 -11.62
N ASP A 203 9.75 -11.58 -12.92
CA ASP A 203 8.69 -11.78 -13.91
C ASP A 203 8.42 -13.28 -14.07
N THR A 204 7.24 -13.71 -13.68
CA THR A 204 6.84 -15.12 -13.75
C THR A 204 6.53 -15.61 -15.16
N LEU A 205 6.42 -14.70 -16.14
CA LEU A 205 6.01 -14.94 -17.52
C LEU A 205 4.68 -15.71 -17.63
N ASP A 206 3.78 -15.49 -16.66
CA ASP A 206 2.47 -16.13 -16.60
C ASP A 206 1.57 -15.76 -17.77
N TRP A 207 1.64 -14.52 -18.21
CA TRP A 207 0.94 -13.98 -19.38
C TRP A 207 1.35 -14.67 -20.70
N GLN A 208 2.61 -15.11 -20.79
CA GLN A 208 3.19 -15.76 -21.97
C GLN A 208 3.01 -17.28 -21.93
N SER A 209 3.46 -17.91 -20.83
CA SER A 209 3.53 -19.38 -20.74
C SER A 209 2.17 -20.02 -20.55
N LYS A 210 1.29 -19.39 -19.75
CA LYS A 210 -0.01 -19.92 -19.30
C LYS A 210 0.12 -21.38 -18.79
N ASN A 211 1.28 -21.69 -18.20
CA ASN A 211 1.62 -23.01 -17.70
C ASN A 211 2.07 -22.91 -16.23
N ILE A 212 1.32 -23.56 -15.35
CA ILE A 212 1.52 -23.48 -13.90
C ILE A 212 2.91 -23.95 -13.49
N ASP A 213 3.41 -25.05 -14.05
CA ASP A 213 4.71 -25.61 -13.67
C ASP A 213 5.87 -24.71 -14.11
N SER A 214 5.74 -24.07 -15.27
CA SER A 214 6.70 -23.06 -15.75
C SER A 214 6.74 -21.85 -14.82
N ILE A 215 5.57 -21.30 -14.44
CA ILE A 215 5.42 -20.16 -13.53
C ILE A 215 6.05 -20.49 -12.18
N LEU A 216 5.73 -21.65 -11.61
CA LEU A 216 6.29 -22.10 -10.32
C LEU A 216 7.81 -22.31 -10.39
N SER A 217 8.31 -22.87 -11.50
CA SER A 217 9.76 -23.07 -11.69
C SER A 217 10.52 -21.75 -11.71
N ILE A 218 9.96 -20.70 -12.36
CA ILE A 218 10.57 -19.37 -12.36
C ILE A 218 10.56 -18.80 -10.93
N ALA A 219 9.40 -18.79 -10.27
CA ALA A 219 9.29 -18.30 -8.91
C ALA A 219 10.26 -18.99 -7.95
N GLN A 220 10.37 -20.33 -7.99
CA GLN A 220 11.27 -21.08 -7.13
C GLN A 220 12.76 -20.75 -7.33
N LYS A 221 13.14 -20.36 -8.53
CA LYS A 221 14.54 -20.06 -8.89
C LYS A 221 14.94 -18.61 -8.60
N GLN A 222 14.00 -17.68 -8.70
CA GLN A 222 14.32 -16.25 -8.71
C GLN A 222 13.89 -15.52 -7.44
N VAL A 223 12.84 -15.99 -6.75
CA VAL A 223 12.31 -15.30 -5.55
C VAL A 223 13.32 -15.39 -4.40
N HIS A 224 13.60 -14.23 -3.81
CA HIS A 224 14.46 -14.02 -2.65
C HIS A 224 13.82 -13.00 -1.70
N ASP A 225 14.43 -12.73 -0.57
CA ASP A 225 13.96 -11.69 0.35
C ASP A 225 13.93 -10.32 -0.34
N GLY A 226 12.82 -9.60 -0.19
CA GLY A 226 12.59 -8.32 -0.84
C GLY A 226 11.98 -8.39 -2.24
N SER A 227 11.75 -9.60 -2.81
CA SER A 227 11.24 -9.72 -4.18
C SER A 227 9.85 -9.17 -4.37
N ILE A 228 9.67 -8.40 -5.46
CA ILE A 228 8.40 -7.96 -6.01
C ILE A 228 8.09 -8.82 -7.24
N ILE A 229 7.09 -9.68 -7.13
CA ILE A 229 6.76 -10.70 -8.11
C ILE A 229 5.65 -10.19 -9.03
N LEU A 230 5.93 -10.09 -10.34
CA LEU A 230 4.95 -9.72 -11.37
C LEU A 230 4.14 -10.94 -11.80
N MET A 231 2.83 -10.79 -11.72
CA MET A 231 1.81 -11.70 -12.24
C MET A 231 0.64 -10.90 -12.82
N HIS A 232 -0.33 -11.61 -13.40
CA HIS A 232 -1.56 -11.03 -13.96
C HIS A 232 -2.77 -11.82 -13.46
N ASP A 233 -3.91 -11.16 -13.27
CA ASP A 233 -5.15 -11.82 -12.83
C ASP A 233 -6.13 -12.09 -13.99
N GLY A 234 -5.64 -12.06 -15.22
CA GLY A 234 -6.43 -12.25 -16.46
C GLY A 234 -6.67 -13.70 -16.86
N TYR A 235 -6.05 -14.70 -16.21
CA TYR A 235 -6.10 -16.11 -16.62
C TYR A 235 -6.27 -17.05 -15.43
N GLN A 236 -6.99 -18.15 -15.61
CA GLN A 236 -7.15 -19.19 -14.57
C GLN A 236 -5.79 -19.76 -14.15
N THR A 237 -4.91 -20.02 -15.12
CA THR A 237 -3.55 -20.57 -14.86
C THR A 237 -2.70 -19.65 -14.01
N SER A 238 -2.80 -18.33 -14.22
CA SER A 238 -2.10 -17.32 -13.39
C SER A 238 -2.62 -17.31 -11.96
N VAL A 239 -3.97 -17.35 -11.78
CA VAL A 239 -4.58 -17.41 -10.46
C VAL A 239 -4.19 -18.68 -9.71
N ASP A 240 -4.28 -19.85 -10.38
CA ASP A 240 -3.90 -21.11 -9.76
C ASP A 240 -2.42 -21.16 -9.39
N ALA A 241 -1.55 -20.61 -10.25
CA ALA A 241 -0.13 -20.52 -9.97
C ALA A 241 0.16 -19.55 -8.82
N ALA A 242 -0.48 -18.38 -8.78
CA ALA A 242 -0.33 -17.39 -7.70
C ALA A 242 -0.68 -18.00 -6.33
N LEU A 243 -1.78 -18.74 -6.23
CA LEU A 243 -2.19 -19.38 -4.98
C LEU A 243 -1.22 -20.51 -4.58
N LYS A 244 -0.63 -21.23 -5.54
CA LYS A 244 0.42 -22.22 -5.26
C LYS A 244 1.74 -21.55 -4.83
N ILE A 245 2.11 -20.42 -5.42
CA ILE A 245 3.26 -19.60 -4.99
C ILE A 245 3.03 -19.15 -3.55
N ALA A 246 1.82 -18.67 -3.24
CA ALA A 246 1.45 -18.27 -1.89
C ALA A 246 1.64 -19.40 -0.87
N ASP A 247 1.16 -20.60 -1.17
CA ASP A 247 1.34 -21.77 -0.30
C ASP A 247 2.81 -22.13 -0.15
N LEU A 248 3.53 -22.28 -1.27
CA LEU A 248 4.92 -22.69 -1.32
C LEU A 248 5.85 -21.75 -0.52
N PHE A 249 5.71 -20.45 -0.67
CA PHE A 249 6.60 -19.49 0.02
C PHE A 249 6.19 -19.28 1.48
N THR A 250 4.91 -19.45 1.82
CA THR A 250 4.49 -19.52 3.23
C THR A 250 5.13 -20.72 3.94
N GLU A 251 5.13 -21.91 3.31
CA GLU A 251 5.80 -23.10 3.84
C GLU A 251 7.32 -22.92 4.01
N LYS A 252 7.94 -22.10 3.17
CA LYS A 252 9.36 -21.72 3.27
C LYS A 252 9.65 -20.63 4.31
N GLY A 253 8.64 -20.13 5.03
CA GLY A 253 8.79 -19.12 6.07
C GLY A 253 8.78 -17.67 5.57
N TYR A 254 8.44 -17.41 4.31
CA TYR A 254 8.29 -16.05 3.80
C TYR A 254 7.00 -15.38 4.28
N VAL A 255 7.08 -14.09 4.53
CA VAL A 255 5.92 -13.24 4.85
C VAL A 255 5.53 -12.44 3.62
N PHE A 256 4.25 -12.51 3.25
CA PHE A 256 3.71 -11.73 2.14
C PHE A 256 3.28 -10.34 2.64
N VAL A 257 3.80 -9.32 1.96
CA VAL A 257 3.51 -7.90 2.22
C VAL A 257 3.04 -7.22 0.94
N THR A 258 2.48 -6.02 1.06
CA THR A 258 2.19 -5.19 -0.12
C THR A 258 3.48 -4.53 -0.65
N ALA A 259 3.54 -4.19 -1.93
CA ALA A 259 4.76 -3.69 -2.58
C ALA A 259 5.30 -2.42 -1.91
N ASP A 260 4.44 -1.51 -1.45
CA ASP A 260 4.83 -0.29 -0.72
C ASP A 260 5.62 -0.60 0.56
N GLN A 261 5.32 -1.71 1.24
CA GLN A 261 6.01 -2.11 2.46
C GLN A 261 7.44 -2.63 2.20
N LEU A 262 7.78 -2.99 0.96
CA LEU A 262 9.15 -3.30 0.55
C LEU A 262 9.92 -2.06 0.09
N LEU A 263 9.23 -1.05 -0.47
CA LEU A 263 9.85 0.17 -0.97
C LEU A 263 10.23 1.17 0.14
N LEU A 264 9.61 1.06 1.31
CA LEU A 264 9.79 1.98 2.43
C LEU A 264 10.79 1.47 3.49
N THR A 265 11.45 0.37 3.23
CA THR A 265 12.53 -0.20 4.06
C THR A 265 13.88 0.11 3.40
#